data_6edcf125e5b567887a12b42dc0f89b77
#
_entry.id   6edcf125e5b567887a12b42dc0f89b77
#
_cell.length_a   1.000
_cell.length_b   1.000
_cell.length_c   1.000
_cell.angle_alpha   90.00
_cell.angle_beta   90.00
_cell.angle_gamma   90.00
#
_symmetry.space_group_name_H-M   'P 1'
#
loop_
_entity.id
_entity.type
_entity.pdbx_description
1 polymer ?
#
loop_
_entity_poly.entity_id
_entity_poly.type
_entity_poly.pdbx_seq_one_letter_code
_entity_poly.pdbx_strand_id
1 'polypeptide(L)'
;MKQATVKHPHPGRGGARPLLAALALACLLAPQAAAQRKFSRDYPAQSNIRLQLLNRSGRIEVVAWDKSTIRVTAVMESRSAKMEPEATADGVRIDVRRDNREDVGDINFTIRVPYDSTVDISTMSGGIVIRNVRGEMVRAHVTSEGDIELTGIRARTVMAENTVGNILFDAELLRGGTYVLNSTQGDIQLRITAESGFRLMAVAPRTRNIDLNGFAQMGEFEFFNEKRKVVGKVGDGGASLSTTNGRGSIVFMPR
;
A
#
# COMPACT_ATOMS: atom_id res chain seq x y z
N MET A 1 -20.77 58.19 84.40
CA MET A 1 -19.54 57.62 83.84
C MET A 1 -19.79 56.21 83.43
N LYS A 2 -20.02 55.92 82.18
CA LYS A 2 -20.20 54.57 81.60
C LYS A 2 -19.27 54.43 80.42
N GLN A 3 -18.31 53.52 80.52
CA GLN A 3 -17.36 53.17 79.45
C GLN A 3 -18.05 52.29 78.40
N ALA A 4 -17.90 52.66 77.18
CA ALA A 4 -18.35 51.86 76.09
C ALA A 4 -17.25 50.92 75.58
N THR A 5 -17.53 49.63 75.54
CA THR A 5 -16.65 48.59 75.02
C THR A 5 -16.79 48.46 73.51
N VAL A 6 -15.71 48.68 72.82
CA VAL A 6 -15.64 48.49 71.35
C VAL A 6 -15.34 47.03 71.04
N LYS A 7 -16.19 46.39 70.23
CA LYS A 7 -16.07 44.98 69.75
C LYS A 7 -15.41 44.97 68.40
N HIS A 8 -14.25 44.37 68.19
CA HIS A 8 -13.59 44.17 66.94
C HIS A 8 -14.16 42.94 66.22
N PRO A 9 -14.41 42.99 64.89
CA PRO A 9 -14.78 41.81 64.12
C PRO A 9 -13.55 41.02 63.68
N HIS A 10 -13.63 39.69 63.80
CA HIS A 10 -12.64 38.73 63.26
C HIS A 10 -12.76 38.59 61.75
N PRO A 11 -11.64 38.47 60.98
CA PRO A 11 -11.69 38.19 59.56
C PRO A 11 -11.96 36.70 59.30
N GLY A 12 -12.97 36.45 58.47
CA GLY A 12 -13.35 35.10 58.00
C GLY A 12 -12.26 34.47 57.13
N ARG A 13 -11.93 33.24 57.45
CA ARG A 13 -11.08 32.37 56.61
C ARG A 13 -11.86 31.93 55.35
N GLY A 14 -11.56 32.57 54.21
CA GLY A 14 -12.05 32.19 52.92
C GLY A 14 -11.46 30.86 52.47
N GLY A 15 -12.35 29.90 52.14
CA GLY A 15 -11.98 28.57 51.69
C GLY A 15 -11.48 28.54 50.23
N ALA A 16 -10.18 28.34 50.07
CA ALA A 16 -9.55 28.13 48.77
C ALA A 16 -9.20 26.64 48.53
N ARG A 17 -10.14 25.72 48.84
CA ARG A 17 -9.86 24.26 48.74
C ARG A 17 -10.58 23.45 47.62
N PRO A 18 -11.57 23.92 46.88
CA PRO A 18 -12.17 23.05 45.83
C PRO A 18 -11.49 23.13 44.44
N LEU A 19 -10.72 24.19 44.12
CA LEU A 19 -10.11 24.35 42.80
C LEU A 19 -8.91 23.44 42.53
N LEU A 20 -8.14 23.06 43.52
CA LEU A 20 -6.98 22.16 43.37
C LEU A 20 -7.38 20.69 43.20
N ALA A 21 -8.52 20.27 43.77
CA ALA A 21 -9.02 18.90 43.62
C ALA A 21 -9.61 18.64 42.23
N ALA A 22 -10.20 19.64 41.55
CA ALA A 22 -10.75 19.52 40.21
C ALA A 22 -9.65 19.42 39.13
N LEU A 23 -8.50 20.09 39.35
CA LEU A 23 -7.38 20.04 38.40
C LEU A 23 -6.64 18.68 38.45
N ALA A 24 -6.57 18.03 39.60
CA ALA A 24 -5.97 16.70 39.72
C ALA A 24 -6.80 15.57 39.09
N LEU A 25 -8.13 15.71 39.04
CA LEU A 25 -9.03 14.71 38.46
C LEU A 25 -9.05 14.79 36.92
N ALA A 26 -8.80 15.96 36.32
CA ALA A 26 -8.74 16.13 34.86
C ALA A 26 -7.50 15.48 34.23
N CYS A 27 -6.40 15.32 34.98
CA CYS A 27 -5.19 14.63 34.49
C CYS A 27 -5.34 13.10 34.41
N LEU A 28 -6.33 12.50 35.09
CA LEU A 28 -6.58 11.04 35.08
C LEU A 28 -7.42 10.59 33.86
N LEU A 29 -7.99 11.52 33.11
CA LEU A 29 -8.81 11.26 31.91
C LEU A 29 -8.05 11.50 30.58
N ALA A 30 -6.73 11.74 30.63
CA ALA A 30 -5.95 11.78 29.40
C ALA A 30 -6.05 10.41 28.70
N PRO A 31 -6.53 10.34 27.44
CA PRO A 31 -6.56 9.08 26.72
C PRO A 31 -5.13 8.54 26.70
N GLN A 32 -4.92 7.36 27.26
CA GLN A 32 -3.64 6.66 27.11
C GLN A 32 -3.50 6.35 25.60
N ALA A 33 -2.77 7.20 24.88
CA ALA A 33 -2.39 6.90 23.51
C ALA A 33 -1.71 5.53 23.54
N ALA A 34 -2.33 4.54 22.93
CA ALA A 34 -1.76 3.20 22.83
C ALA A 34 -0.37 3.35 22.18
N ALA A 35 0.67 3.07 22.94
CA ALA A 35 2.04 3.29 22.48
C ALA A 35 2.33 2.29 21.35
N GLN A 36 2.26 2.76 20.12
CA GLN A 36 2.62 2.01 18.94
C GLN A 36 4.07 1.55 19.02
N ARG A 37 4.31 0.30 18.65
CA ARG A 37 5.67 -0.23 18.55
C ARG A 37 6.23 0.07 17.17
N LYS A 38 7.42 0.69 17.13
CA LYS A 38 8.14 0.97 15.88
C LYS A 38 9.33 0.04 15.73
N PHE A 39 9.54 -0.40 14.50
CA PHE A 39 10.71 -1.15 14.08
C PHE A 39 11.38 -0.39 12.94
N SER A 40 12.72 -0.34 12.93
CA SER A 40 13.49 0.19 11.79
C SER A 40 14.83 -0.51 11.71
N ARG A 41 15.15 -1.06 10.53
CA ARG A 41 16.42 -1.74 10.29
C ARG A 41 16.85 -1.63 8.83
N ASP A 42 18.15 -1.46 8.62
CA ASP A 42 18.80 -1.47 7.31
C ASP A 42 19.48 -2.82 7.07
N TYR A 43 19.34 -3.31 5.83
CA TYR A 43 19.95 -4.54 5.35
C TYR A 43 20.82 -4.20 4.14
N PRO A 44 22.10 -4.61 4.10
CA PRO A 44 22.93 -4.47 2.89
C PRO A 44 22.25 -5.15 1.71
N ALA A 45 22.29 -4.52 0.54
CA ALA A 45 21.66 -5.02 -0.67
C ALA A 45 22.68 -5.05 -1.81
N GLN A 46 22.71 -6.17 -2.52
CA GLN A 46 23.40 -6.30 -3.81
C GLN A 46 22.43 -5.94 -4.94
N SER A 47 22.91 -5.91 -6.18
CA SER A 47 22.07 -5.76 -7.37
C SER A 47 21.05 -6.89 -7.46
N ASN A 48 19.86 -6.57 -7.96
CA ASN A 48 18.75 -7.51 -8.13
C ASN A 48 18.27 -8.18 -6.82
N ILE A 49 18.46 -7.50 -5.69
CA ILE A 49 18.05 -8.01 -4.38
C ILE A 49 16.53 -8.25 -4.34
N ARG A 50 16.12 -9.29 -3.62
CA ARG A 50 14.70 -9.63 -3.46
C ARG A 50 14.14 -9.14 -2.13
N LEU A 51 13.02 -8.41 -2.18
CA LEU A 51 12.15 -8.14 -1.04
C LEU A 51 10.93 -9.04 -1.12
N GLN A 52 10.71 -9.89 -0.11
CA GLN A 52 9.48 -10.65 0.05
C GLN A 52 8.79 -10.28 1.36
N LEU A 53 7.52 -9.86 1.29
CA LEU A 53 6.71 -9.52 2.46
C LEU A 53 5.37 -10.22 2.41
N LEU A 54 5.09 -11.02 3.43
CA LEU A 54 3.80 -11.65 3.69
C LEU A 54 3.18 -10.99 4.93
N ASN A 55 2.22 -10.07 4.70
CA ASN A 55 1.51 -9.36 5.75
C ASN A 55 0.11 -9.95 5.98
N ARG A 56 -0.52 -9.58 7.09
CA ARG A 56 -1.92 -9.90 7.39
C ARG A 56 -2.81 -8.69 7.10
N SER A 57 -2.55 -7.58 7.76
CA SER A 57 -3.31 -6.34 7.60
C SER A 57 -2.43 -5.10 7.77
N GLY A 58 -2.90 -3.96 7.23
CA GLY A 58 -2.22 -2.69 7.26
C GLY A 58 -1.67 -2.25 5.90
N ARG A 59 -1.24 -1.01 5.81
CA ARG A 59 -0.71 -0.38 4.60
C ARG A 59 0.75 -0.76 4.37
N ILE A 60 1.08 -1.11 3.14
CA ILE A 60 2.45 -1.42 2.72
C ILE A 60 2.88 -0.43 1.64
N GLU A 61 3.93 0.32 1.91
CA GLU A 61 4.54 1.24 0.96
C GLU A 61 5.98 0.81 0.68
N VAL A 62 6.29 0.56 -0.61
CA VAL A 62 7.64 0.25 -1.10
C VAL A 62 8.07 1.33 -2.07
N VAL A 63 9.19 1.99 -1.79
CA VAL A 63 9.74 3.05 -2.64
C VAL A 63 11.18 2.72 -3.00
N ALA A 64 11.48 2.69 -4.29
CA ALA A 64 12.85 2.50 -4.73
C ALA A 64 13.70 3.76 -4.53
N TRP A 65 14.98 3.57 -4.23
CA TRP A 65 15.96 4.62 -4.01
C TRP A 65 17.35 4.26 -4.60
N ASP A 66 18.27 5.18 -4.54
CA ASP A 66 19.63 5.09 -5.10
C ASP A 66 20.68 4.44 -4.18
N LYS A 67 20.25 3.84 -3.05
CA LYS A 67 21.17 3.25 -2.07
C LYS A 67 21.22 1.73 -2.18
N SER A 68 22.39 1.16 -1.96
CA SER A 68 22.61 -0.30 -1.89
C SER A 68 22.21 -0.87 -0.52
N THR A 69 21.01 -0.54 -0.07
CA THR A 69 20.43 -1.05 1.19
C THR A 69 18.93 -1.21 1.06
N ILE A 70 18.36 -2.20 1.74
CA ILE A 70 16.93 -2.28 2.01
C ILE A 70 16.69 -1.71 3.41
N ARG A 71 15.86 -0.66 3.52
CA ARG A 71 15.41 -0.14 4.81
C ARG A 71 14.00 -0.59 5.07
N VAL A 72 13.80 -1.34 6.14
CA VAL A 72 12.49 -1.78 6.60
C VAL A 72 12.10 -0.94 7.81
N THR A 73 10.99 -0.21 7.69
CA THR A 73 10.34 0.49 8.81
C THR A 73 8.94 -0.07 8.95
N ALA A 74 8.55 -0.42 10.18
CA ALA A 74 7.21 -0.89 10.48
C ALA A 74 6.66 -0.21 11.73
N VAL A 75 5.36 0.08 11.70
CA VAL A 75 4.57 0.58 12.83
C VAL A 75 3.51 -0.47 13.13
N MET A 76 3.57 -1.04 14.33
CA MET A 76 2.67 -2.08 14.81
C MET A 76 1.67 -1.48 15.79
N GLU A 77 0.38 -1.74 15.60
CA GLU A 77 -0.66 -1.30 16.52
C GLU A 77 -0.57 -2.02 17.86
N SER A 78 -0.38 -3.34 17.83
CA SER A 78 -0.27 -4.15 19.03
C SER A 78 1.18 -4.24 19.52
N ARG A 79 1.35 -4.16 20.83
CA ARG A 79 2.65 -4.40 21.49
C ARG A 79 3.05 -5.88 21.44
N SER A 80 2.09 -6.80 21.32
CA SER A 80 2.33 -8.23 21.20
C SER A 80 2.76 -8.66 19.80
N ALA A 81 2.58 -7.80 18.78
CA ALA A 81 2.97 -8.10 17.42
C ALA A 81 4.45 -8.44 17.31
N LYS A 82 4.76 -9.55 16.66
CA LYS A 82 6.12 -9.99 16.37
C LYS A 82 6.43 -9.78 14.91
N MET A 83 7.67 -9.43 14.63
CA MET A 83 8.18 -9.31 13.28
C MET A 83 9.68 -9.59 13.30
N GLU A 84 10.06 -10.65 12.61
CA GLU A 84 11.43 -11.15 12.54
C GLU A 84 11.88 -11.23 11.07
N PRO A 85 12.35 -10.09 10.48
CA PRO A 85 12.87 -10.11 9.13
C PRO A 85 14.10 -10.99 9.01
N GLU A 86 14.07 -11.90 8.03
CA GLU A 86 15.18 -12.78 7.70
C GLU A 86 15.99 -12.17 6.56
N ALA A 87 17.27 -11.90 6.80
CA ALA A 87 18.20 -11.55 5.74
C ALA A 87 18.80 -12.84 5.17
N THR A 88 18.70 -13.01 3.85
CA THR A 88 19.29 -14.13 3.10
C THR A 88 20.35 -13.60 2.13
N ALA A 89 21.10 -14.48 1.48
CA ALA A 89 22.03 -14.09 0.43
C ALA A 89 21.31 -13.36 -0.73
N ASP A 90 20.05 -13.73 -1.01
CA ASP A 90 19.26 -13.23 -2.13
C ASP A 90 18.36 -12.04 -1.76
N GLY A 91 18.22 -11.71 -0.47
CA GLY A 91 17.31 -10.63 -0.09
C GLY A 91 16.84 -10.57 1.35
N VAL A 92 15.71 -9.94 1.53
CA VAL A 92 15.03 -9.83 2.83
C VAL A 92 13.64 -10.43 2.71
N ARG A 93 13.34 -11.36 3.61
CA ARG A 93 12.02 -11.96 3.77
C ARG A 93 11.40 -11.55 5.09
N ILE A 94 10.15 -11.13 5.05
CA ILE A 94 9.34 -10.76 6.21
C ILE A 94 8.05 -11.59 6.15
N ASP A 95 7.77 -12.37 7.17
CA ASP A 95 6.57 -13.22 7.22
C ASP A 95 5.80 -12.98 8.53
N VAL A 96 4.99 -11.92 8.53
CA VAL A 96 4.16 -11.55 9.69
C VAL A 96 3.17 -12.65 10.07
N ARG A 97 2.68 -13.41 9.10
CA ARG A 97 1.70 -14.48 9.33
C ARG A 97 2.32 -15.68 10.05
N ARG A 98 3.57 -15.99 9.76
CA ARG A 98 4.34 -17.01 10.46
C ARG A 98 4.68 -16.55 11.88
N ASP A 99 5.08 -15.29 12.04
CA ASP A 99 5.56 -14.74 13.30
C ASP A 99 4.42 -14.53 14.33
N ASN A 100 3.16 -14.47 13.84
CA ASN A 100 1.97 -14.25 14.68
C ASN A 100 0.87 -15.26 14.35
N ARG A 101 0.51 -16.13 15.28
CA ARG A 101 -0.60 -17.09 15.10
C ARG A 101 -1.97 -16.44 15.20
N GLU A 102 -2.09 -15.41 16.06
CA GLU A 102 -3.31 -14.64 16.30
C GLU A 102 -3.31 -13.33 15.52
N ASP A 103 -4.46 -12.66 15.48
CA ASP A 103 -4.56 -11.32 14.95
C ASP A 103 -3.88 -10.33 15.91
N VAL A 104 -2.98 -9.55 15.37
CA VAL A 104 -2.19 -8.56 16.11
C VAL A 104 -2.50 -7.11 15.68
N GLY A 105 -3.61 -6.91 14.95
CA GLY A 105 -3.95 -5.62 14.38
C GLY A 105 -3.05 -5.26 13.19
N ASP A 106 -3.13 -4.02 12.78
CA ASP A 106 -2.41 -3.54 11.60
C ASP A 106 -0.91 -3.41 11.85
N ILE A 107 -0.14 -3.87 10.85
CA ILE A 107 1.29 -3.57 10.74
C ILE A 107 1.49 -2.78 9.45
N ASN A 108 1.81 -1.50 9.62
CA ASN A 108 2.05 -0.59 8.51
C ASN A 108 3.53 -0.55 8.16
N PHE A 109 3.86 -0.82 6.90
CA PHE A 109 5.23 -0.88 6.41
C PHE A 109 5.56 0.33 5.54
N THR A 110 6.76 0.89 5.74
CA THR A 110 7.43 1.78 4.80
C THR A 110 8.79 1.18 4.49
N ILE A 111 8.97 0.67 3.29
CA ILE A 111 10.18 -0.04 2.89
C ILE A 111 10.85 0.72 1.75
N ARG A 112 12.16 0.90 1.84
CA ARG A 112 12.97 1.45 0.75
C ARG A 112 13.88 0.37 0.21
N VAL A 113 13.93 0.24 -1.12
CA VAL A 113 14.70 -0.78 -1.83
C VAL A 113 15.55 -0.16 -2.94
N PRO A 114 16.68 -0.75 -3.36
CA PRO A 114 17.37 -0.34 -4.58
C PRO A 114 16.44 -0.36 -5.80
N TYR A 115 16.73 0.47 -6.81
CA TYR A 115 15.89 0.56 -8.02
C TYR A 115 15.70 -0.77 -8.75
N ASP A 116 16.73 -1.60 -8.78
CA ASP A 116 16.78 -2.90 -9.49
C ASP A 116 16.23 -4.08 -8.68
N SER A 117 15.59 -3.81 -7.55
CA SER A 117 15.07 -4.86 -6.67
C SER A 117 13.91 -5.63 -7.30
N THR A 118 13.86 -6.92 -7.01
CA THR A 118 12.67 -7.76 -7.18
C THR A 118 11.77 -7.62 -5.96
N VAL A 119 10.49 -7.26 -6.17
CA VAL A 119 9.54 -6.96 -5.09
C VAL A 119 8.35 -7.91 -5.15
N ASP A 120 8.12 -8.67 -4.08
CA ASP A 120 7.04 -9.66 -3.95
C ASP A 120 6.27 -9.41 -2.64
N ILE A 121 5.12 -8.76 -2.73
CA ILE A 121 4.30 -8.33 -1.59
C ILE A 121 2.95 -9.03 -1.62
N SER A 122 2.59 -9.65 -0.52
CA SER A 122 1.26 -10.23 -0.32
C SER A 122 0.68 -9.79 1.02
N THR A 123 -0.58 -9.37 1.05
CA THR A 123 -1.33 -9.08 2.26
C THR A 123 -2.74 -9.68 2.19
N MET A 124 -3.36 -9.92 3.33
CA MET A 124 -4.77 -10.30 3.34
C MET A 124 -5.64 -9.07 3.16
N SER A 125 -5.39 -7.98 3.90
CA SER A 125 -6.12 -6.74 3.80
C SER A 125 -5.20 -5.52 3.89
N GLY A 126 -5.68 -4.37 3.40
CA GLY A 126 -4.90 -3.13 3.36
C GLY A 126 -4.25 -2.86 2.00
N GLY A 127 -3.88 -1.60 1.78
CA GLY A 127 -3.36 -1.15 0.48
C GLY A 127 -1.88 -1.46 0.28
N ILE A 128 -1.51 -1.75 -0.97
CA ILE A 128 -0.13 -1.92 -1.42
C ILE A 128 0.22 -0.77 -2.36
N VAL A 129 1.30 -0.05 -2.06
CA VAL A 129 1.83 1.03 -2.88
C VAL A 129 3.29 0.73 -3.22
N ILE A 130 3.63 0.62 -4.51
CA ILE A 130 5.00 0.37 -4.96
C ILE A 130 5.39 1.45 -5.97
N ARG A 131 6.52 2.13 -5.72
CA ARG A 131 6.96 3.26 -6.56
C ARG A 131 8.40 3.10 -7.06
N ASN A 132 8.59 3.43 -8.34
CA ASN A 132 9.88 3.60 -9.01
C ASN A 132 10.77 2.34 -9.08
N VAL A 133 10.20 1.14 -8.96
CA VAL A 133 10.94 -0.12 -9.07
C VAL A 133 11.21 -0.45 -10.54
N ARG A 134 12.47 -0.82 -10.83
CA ARG A 134 13.00 -1.12 -12.18
C ARG A 134 13.65 -2.49 -12.29
N GLY A 135 13.34 -3.39 -11.35
CA GLY A 135 13.92 -4.73 -11.29
C GLY A 135 13.23 -5.73 -12.23
N GLU A 136 13.56 -7.00 -12.05
CA GLU A 136 13.04 -8.07 -12.92
C GLU A 136 11.54 -8.31 -12.69
N MET A 137 11.08 -8.30 -11.43
CA MET A 137 9.69 -8.61 -11.10
C MET A 137 9.13 -7.68 -10.02
N VAL A 138 7.87 -7.29 -10.22
CA VAL A 138 7.01 -6.66 -9.20
C VAL A 138 5.73 -7.49 -9.08
N ARG A 139 5.48 -8.02 -7.90
CA ARG A 139 4.24 -8.72 -7.56
C ARG A 139 3.56 -8.05 -6.38
N ALA A 140 2.28 -7.73 -6.53
CA ALA A 140 1.42 -7.20 -5.48
C ALA A 140 0.13 -8.02 -5.42
N HIS A 141 -0.15 -8.63 -4.28
CA HIS A 141 -1.33 -9.48 -4.11
C HIS A 141 -2.09 -9.13 -2.83
N VAL A 142 -3.37 -8.79 -2.97
CA VAL A 142 -4.30 -8.55 -1.86
C VAL A 142 -5.41 -9.59 -1.90
N THR A 143 -5.45 -10.49 -0.92
CA THR A 143 -6.39 -11.62 -0.95
C THR A 143 -7.80 -11.29 -0.54
N SER A 144 -8.04 -10.20 0.19
CA SER A 144 -9.38 -9.78 0.64
C SER A 144 -9.70 -8.38 0.11
N GLU A 145 -9.33 -7.34 0.83
CA GLU A 145 -9.72 -5.96 0.54
C GLU A 145 -8.52 -5.02 0.60
N GLY A 146 -8.33 -4.21 -0.43
CA GLY A 146 -7.30 -3.18 -0.50
C GLY A 146 -6.96 -2.79 -1.93
N ASP A 147 -6.54 -1.54 -2.08
CA ASP A 147 -6.10 -1.00 -3.36
C ASP A 147 -4.64 -1.35 -3.63
N ILE A 148 -4.30 -1.49 -4.92
CA ILE A 148 -2.94 -1.68 -5.39
C ILE A 148 -2.55 -0.48 -6.25
N GLU A 149 -1.50 0.24 -5.86
CA GLU A 149 -0.93 1.36 -6.62
C GLU A 149 0.50 1.03 -7.03
N LEU A 150 0.74 0.85 -8.31
CA LEU A 150 2.03 0.60 -8.92
C LEU A 150 2.39 1.79 -9.82
N THR A 151 3.32 2.64 -9.41
CA THR A 151 3.65 3.88 -10.13
C THR A 151 5.14 3.98 -10.46
N GLY A 152 5.46 4.46 -11.68
CA GLY A 152 6.83 4.56 -12.16
C GLY A 152 7.52 3.20 -12.31
N ILE A 153 6.75 2.15 -12.60
CA ILE A 153 7.26 0.78 -12.71
C ILE A 153 7.90 0.57 -14.08
N ARG A 154 9.08 -0.05 -14.07
CA ARG A 154 9.81 -0.47 -15.26
C ARG A 154 10.41 -1.86 -15.06
N ALA A 155 9.56 -2.84 -14.84
CA ALA A 155 9.94 -4.23 -14.61
C ALA A 155 9.53 -5.12 -15.78
N ARG A 156 10.22 -6.26 -15.98
CA ARG A 156 9.89 -7.22 -17.05
C ARG A 156 8.63 -8.00 -16.73
N THR A 157 8.42 -8.34 -15.47
CA THR A 157 7.25 -9.08 -15.03
C THR A 157 6.51 -8.29 -13.97
N VAL A 158 5.22 -8.00 -14.20
CA VAL A 158 4.37 -7.37 -13.21
C VAL A 158 3.10 -8.19 -13.02
N MET A 159 2.78 -8.48 -11.78
CA MET A 159 1.54 -9.15 -11.40
C MET A 159 0.87 -8.35 -10.29
N ALA A 160 -0.34 -7.84 -10.53
CA ALA A 160 -1.16 -7.17 -9.55
C ALA A 160 -2.53 -7.84 -9.45
N GLU A 161 -2.86 -8.33 -8.28
CA GLU A 161 -4.08 -9.10 -8.07
C GLU A 161 -4.76 -8.68 -6.77
N ASN A 162 -6.05 -8.35 -6.83
CA ASN A 162 -6.87 -8.14 -5.65
C ASN A 162 -8.26 -8.75 -5.78
N THR A 163 -8.93 -8.95 -4.64
CA THR A 163 -10.32 -9.39 -4.62
C THR A 163 -11.27 -8.19 -4.61
N VAL A 164 -11.10 -7.25 -3.68
CA VAL A 164 -11.89 -6.01 -3.59
C VAL A 164 -10.93 -4.82 -3.48
N GLY A 165 -11.11 -3.84 -4.35
CA GLY A 165 -10.30 -2.62 -4.40
C GLY A 165 -9.88 -2.28 -5.82
N ASN A 166 -9.27 -1.13 -5.99
CA ASN A 166 -8.83 -0.62 -7.27
C ASN A 166 -7.36 -0.99 -7.55
N ILE A 167 -7.02 -1.11 -8.83
CA ILE A 167 -5.63 -1.27 -9.28
C ILE A 167 -5.28 -0.06 -10.14
N LEU A 168 -4.28 0.71 -9.70
CA LEU A 168 -3.62 1.73 -10.51
C LEU A 168 -2.26 1.19 -10.96
N PHE A 169 -2.06 1.11 -12.26
CA PHE A 169 -0.82 0.69 -12.89
C PHE A 169 -0.29 1.78 -13.80
N ASP A 170 0.78 2.46 -13.38
CA ASP A 170 1.47 3.49 -14.15
C ASP A 170 2.90 3.01 -14.46
N ALA A 171 3.14 2.63 -15.72
CA ALA A 171 4.35 1.94 -16.11
C ALA A 171 4.78 2.20 -17.56
N GLU A 172 6.05 1.94 -17.82
CA GLU A 172 6.61 1.69 -19.14
C GLU A 172 6.64 0.18 -19.39
N LEU A 173 6.01 -0.28 -20.47
CA LEU A 173 6.00 -1.70 -20.82
C LEU A 173 7.28 -2.03 -21.61
N LEU A 174 8.09 -2.91 -21.06
CA LEU A 174 9.34 -3.33 -21.69
C LEU A 174 9.09 -4.39 -22.76
N ARG A 175 9.82 -4.34 -23.84
CA ARG A 175 9.81 -5.39 -24.86
C ARG A 175 10.16 -6.74 -24.26
N GLY A 176 9.38 -7.77 -24.56
CA GLY A 176 9.47 -9.10 -23.95
C GLY A 176 8.91 -9.16 -22.53
N GLY A 177 8.35 -8.07 -22.01
CA GLY A 177 7.75 -8.04 -20.69
C GLY A 177 6.36 -8.71 -20.63
N THR A 178 5.98 -9.15 -19.44
CA THR A 178 4.70 -9.79 -19.15
C THR A 178 4.00 -9.07 -18.00
N TYR A 179 2.77 -8.62 -18.23
CA TYR A 179 1.99 -7.80 -17.31
C TYR A 179 0.63 -8.43 -17.09
N VAL A 180 0.29 -8.75 -15.85
CA VAL A 180 -0.99 -9.38 -15.49
C VAL A 180 -1.64 -8.57 -14.37
N LEU A 181 -2.86 -8.08 -14.62
CA LEU A 181 -3.63 -7.26 -13.70
C LEU A 181 -5.02 -7.85 -13.53
N ASN A 182 -5.34 -8.31 -12.33
CA ASN A 182 -6.62 -8.97 -12.06
C ASN A 182 -7.31 -8.35 -10.85
N SER A 183 -8.58 -7.96 -11.01
CA SER A 183 -9.45 -7.56 -9.92
C SER A 183 -10.79 -8.30 -9.99
N THR A 184 -11.28 -8.80 -8.86
CA THR A 184 -12.62 -9.37 -8.82
C THR A 184 -13.68 -8.27 -8.71
N GLN A 185 -13.40 -7.20 -7.93
CA GLN A 185 -14.31 -6.06 -7.74
C GLN A 185 -13.51 -4.78 -7.49
N GLY A 186 -13.76 -3.76 -8.30
CA GLY A 186 -13.10 -2.45 -8.30
C GLY A 186 -12.67 -2.08 -9.71
N ASP A 187 -12.03 -0.95 -9.88
CA ASP A 187 -11.59 -0.46 -11.20
C ASP A 187 -10.11 -0.74 -11.44
N ILE A 188 -9.75 -1.05 -12.70
CA ILE A 188 -8.37 -1.18 -13.13
C ILE A 188 -8.04 0.00 -14.04
N GLN A 189 -7.11 0.85 -13.63
CA GLN A 189 -6.63 1.99 -14.41
C GLN A 189 -5.19 1.74 -14.84
N LEU A 190 -4.95 1.80 -16.16
CA LEU A 190 -3.64 1.59 -16.75
C LEU A 190 -3.15 2.88 -17.40
N ARG A 191 -2.11 3.46 -16.86
CA ARG A 191 -1.38 4.60 -17.44
C ARG A 191 -0.12 4.05 -18.08
N ILE A 192 -0.11 3.97 -19.40
CA ILE A 192 0.99 3.34 -20.16
C ILE A 192 1.61 4.39 -21.06
N THR A 193 2.95 4.39 -21.15
CA THR A 193 3.70 5.25 -22.06
C THR A 193 3.23 5.00 -23.49
N ALA A 194 2.93 6.07 -24.24
CA ALA A 194 2.38 5.98 -25.62
C ALA A 194 3.29 5.22 -26.59
N GLU A 195 4.60 5.24 -26.35
CA GLU A 195 5.61 4.54 -27.13
C GLU A 195 5.70 3.04 -26.83
N SER A 196 4.98 2.56 -25.81
CA SER A 196 4.98 1.13 -25.47
C SER A 196 4.25 0.30 -26.51
N GLY A 197 4.95 -0.66 -27.12
CA GLY A 197 4.35 -1.67 -28.01
C GLY A 197 3.91 -2.90 -27.20
N PHE A 198 2.64 -3.30 -27.30
CA PHE A 198 2.12 -4.44 -26.54
C PHE A 198 0.98 -5.19 -27.28
N ARG A 199 0.84 -6.47 -26.93
CA ARG A 199 -0.35 -7.26 -27.23
C ARG A 199 -1.27 -7.24 -26.03
N LEU A 200 -2.53 -6.92 -26.24
CA LEU A 200 -3.55 -6.80 -25.21
C LEU A 200 -4.51 -7.97 -25.23
N MET A 201 -4.83 -8.49 -24.04
CA MET A 201 -6.04 -9.24 -23.76
C MET A 201 -6.73 -8.63 -22.53
N ALA A 202 -7.85 -7.93 -22.74
CA ALA A 202 -8.64 -7.35 -21.66
C ALA A 202 -10.01 -8.06 -21.58
N VAL A 203 -10.44 -8.42 -20.35
CA VAL A 203 -11.68 -9.16 -20.12
C VAL A 203 -12.48 -8.51 -18.99
N ALA A 204 -13.72 -8.09 -19.30
CA ALA A 204 -14.70 -7.55 -18.35
C ALA A 204 -16.05 -8.28 -18.50
N PRO A 205 -16.19 -9.52 -18.00
CA PRO A 205 -17.28 -10.42 -18.37
C PRO A 205 -18.67 -9.97 -17.89
N ARG A 206 -18.73 -9.15 -16.86
CA ARG A 206 -20.01 -8.68 -16.29
C ARG A 206 -20.37 -7.28 -16.72
N THR A 207 -19.42 -6.35 -16.65
CA THR A 207 -19.65 -4.92 -16.85
C THR A 207 -19.56 -4.49 -18.30
N ARG A 208 -18.78 -5.21 -19.12
CA ARG A 208 -18.47 -4.83 -20.53
C ARG A 208 -17.77 -3.47 -20.64
N ASN A 209 -17.25 -2.98 -19.55
CA ASN A 209 -16.69 -1.63 -19.46
C ASN A 209 -15.16 -1.68 -19.64
N ILE A 210 -14.73 -1.73 -20.92
CA ILE A 210 -13.33 -1.65 -21.32
C ILE A 210 -13.18 -0.40 -22.19
N ASP A 211 -12.44 0.58 -21.68
CA ASP A 211 -12.18 1.84 -22.36
C ASP A 211 -10.69 1.92 -22.73
N LEU A 212 -10.41 1.91 -24.02
CA LEU A 212 -9.07 2.00 -24.56
C LEU A 212 -8.58 3.44 -24.71
N ASN A 213 -9.49 4.44 -24.62
CA ASN A 213 -9.18 5.86 -24.81
C ASN A 213 -8.27 6.11 -26.03
N GLY A 214 -7.20 6.89 -25.86
CA GLY A 214 -6.27 7.20 -26.96
C GLY A 214 -5.61 5.99 -27.62
N PHE A 215 -5.50 4.85 -26.94
CA PHE A 215 -4.95 3.63 -27.54
C PHE A 215 -5.83 3.04 -28.62
N ALA A 216 -7.15 3.31 -28.60
CA ALA A 216 -8.05 2.86 -29.67
C ALA A 216 -7.65 3.33 -31.07
N GLN A 217 -6.96 4.47 -31.16
CA GLN A 217 -6.46 5.06 -32.41
C GLN A 217 -5.00 4.68 -32.70
N MET A 218 -4.28 4.11 -31.72
CA MET A 218 -2.85 3.78 -31.82
C MET A 218 -2.59 2.31 -32.14
N GLY A 219 -3.64 1.47 -32.19
CA GLY A 219 -3.53 0.04 -32.35
C GLY A 219 -4.70 -0.59 -33.13
N GLU A 220 -4.59 -1.88 -33.34
CA GLU A 220 -5.60 -2.72 -33.97
C GLU A 220 -6.28 -3.56 -32.87
N PHE A 221 -7.62 -3.46 -32.75
CA PHE A 221 -8.37 -4.14 -31.70
C PHE A 221 -9.61 -4.86 -32.25
N GLU A 222 -9.85 -6.06 -31.74
CA GLU A 222 -11.04 -6.85 -31.95
C GLU A 222 -11.85 -6.97 -30.67
N PHE A 223 -13.17 -6.78 -30.80
CA PHE A 223 -14.10 -6.83 -29.68
C PHE A 223 -14.97 -8.08 -29.78
N PHE A 224 -14.95 -8.90 -28.74
CA PHE A 224 -15.70 -10.15 -28.68
C PHE A 224 -16.80 -10.08 -27.60
N ASN A 225 -17.85 -10.88 -27.78
CA ASN A 225 -18.91 -11.08 -26.81
C ASN A 225 -19.49 -9.74 -26.29
N GLU A 226 -19.92 -8.87 -27.24
CA GLU A 226 -20.52 -7.56 -26.90
C GLU A 226 -19.62 -6.70 -26.00
N LYS A 227 -18.35 -6.60 -26.35
CA LYS A 227 -17.30 -5.85 -25.62
C LYS A 227 -16.89 -6.44 -24.26
N ARG A 228 -17.20 -7.71 -23.96
CA ARG A 228 -16.73 -8.37 -22.74
C ARG A 228 -15.25 -8.76 -22.81
N LYS A 229 -14.72 -8.88 -24.02
CA LYS A 229 -13.31 -9.17 -24.26
C LYS A 229 -12.79 -8.32 -25.40
N VAL A 230 -11.60 -7.77 -25.21
CA VAL A 230 -10.85 -7.03 -26.21
C VAL A 230 -9.50 -7.72 -26.40
N VAL A 231 -9.15 -8.00 -27.64
CA VAL A 231 -7.83 -8.49 -28.02
C VAL A 231 -7.25 -7.54 -29.04
N GLY A 232 -5.98 -7.22 -28.94
CA GLY A 232 -5.39 -6.30 -29.90
C GLY A 232 -3.89 -6.14 -29.75
N LYS A 233 -3.38 -5.21 -30.53
CA LYS A 233 -1.97 -4.92 -30.62
C LYS A 233 -1.77 -3.42 -30.79
N VAL A 234 -0.83 -2.87 -30.00
CA VAL A 234 -0.34 -1.50 -30.12
C VAL A 234 1.13 -1.55 -30.55
N GLY A 235 1.50 -0.73 -31.52
CA GLY A 235 2.86 -0.66 -32.02
C GLY A 235 3.40 -2.01 -32.51
N ASP A 236 4.60 -2.37 -32.09
CA ASP A 236 5.23 -3.65 -32.47
C ASP A 236 4.69 -4.87 -31.72
N GLY A 237 3.85 -4.66 -30.69
CA GLY A 237 3.33 -5.75 -29.85
C GLY A 237 4.40 -6.44 -29.02
N GLY A 238 5.46 -5.72 -28.66
CA GLY A 238 6.64 -6.28 -28.04
C GLY A 238 6.44 -6.81 -26.62
N ALA A 239 5.47 -6.29 -25.86
CA ALA A 239 5.08 -6.77 -24.54
C ALA A 239 3.79 -7.58 -24.56
N SER A 240 3.51 -8.34 -23.50
CA SER A 240 2.24 -9.04 -23.28
C SER A 240 1.51 -8.41 -22.10
N LEU A 241 0.29 -7.92 -22.32
CA LEU A 241 -0.56 -7.31 -21.30
C LEU A 241 -1.90 -8.05 -21.22
N SER A 242 -2.15 -8.65 -20.06
CA SER A 242 -3.42 -9.32 -19.76
C SER A 242 -4.08 -8.63 -18.58
N THR A 243 -5.35 -8.26 -18.70
CA THR A 243 -6.12 -7.66 -17.61
C THR A 243 -7.52 -8.24 -17.54
N THR A 244 -7.94 -8.57 -16.32
CA THR A 244 -9.27 -9.14 -16.06
C THR A 244 -9.93 -8.41 -14.91
N ASN A 245 -11.17 -7.95 -15.13
CA ASN A 245 -11.97 -7.32 -14.10
C ASN A 245 -13.35 -7.99 -13.98
N GLY A 246 -13.62 -8.59 -12.84
CA GLY A 246 -14.92 -9.25 -12.61
C GLY A 246 -16.10 -8.29 -12.51
N ARG A 247 -15.92 -7.17 -11.77
CA ARG A 247 -16.93 -6.11 -11.54
C ARG A 247 -16.24 -4.76 -11.41
N GLY A 248 -16.40 -3.91 -12.39
CA GLY A 248 -15.79 -2.58 -12.47
C GLY A 248 -15.38 -2.26 -13.90
N SER A 249 -14.59 -1.23 -14.08
CA SER A 249 -14.08 -0.79 -15.38
C SER A 249 -12.61 -1.15 -15.58
N ILE A 250 -12.21 -1.29 -16.83
CA ILE A 250 -10.81 -1.33 -17.25
C ILE A 250 -10.57 -0.11 -18.13
N VAL A 251 -9.74 0.82 -17.68
CA VAL A 251 -9.51 2.09 -18.36
C VAL A 251 -8.04 2.25 -18.72
N PHE A 252 -7.75 2.41 -20.00
CA PHE A 252 -6.41 2.67 -20.52
C PHE A 252 -6.21 4.18 -20.73
N MET A 253 -5.06 4.69 -20.35
CA MET A 253 -4.68 6.10 -20.53
C MET A 253 -3.25 6.17 -21.06
N PRO A 254 -3.02 6.71 -22.28
CA PRO A 254 -1.67 7.03 -22.71
C PRO A 254 -1.12 8.20 -21.89
N ARG A 255 0.17 8.16 -21.57
CA ARG A 255 0.87 9.24 -20.91
C ARG A 255 2.10 9.69 -21.70
#